data_7978c7ee9b0d5ac7664b2d4050d91a92
#
_entry.id   7978c7ee9b0d5ac7664b2d4050d91a92
#
_cell.length_a   1.000
_cell.length_b   1.000
_cell.length_c   1.000
_cell.angle_alpha   90.00
_cell.angle_beta   90.00
_cell.angle_gamma   90.00
#
_symmetry.space_group_name_H-M   'P 1'
#
loop_
_entity.id
_entity.type
_entity.pdbx_description
1 polymer ?
#
loop_
_entity_poly.entity_id
_entity_poly.type
_entity_poly.pdbx_seq_one_letter_code
_entity_poly.pdbx_strand_id
1 'polypeptide(L)'
;GAAGTAYTEGSIGKKVLHNFNEEEKKLLPQVALLLSDLAELPYQKPLDEEKREKLMDIFYDDLACIDCHDIDSEGEGSAPDLTGYGSRKWMIDFINNPEHERFYGKKNDRMPAYGRDKKLSTEEIEIVVDWIRSVPADK
;
A
#
# COMPACT_ATOMS: atom_id res chain seq x y z
N GLY A 1 9.73 0.44 8.60
CA GLY A 1 9.94 0.87 7.30
C GLY A 1 10.08 2.34 7.09
N ALA A 2 10.76 2.64 6.06
CA ALA A 2 11.07 3.99 5.63
C ALA A 2 9.91 4.67 4.88
N ALA A 3 8.66 4.40 5.22
CA ALA A 3 7.49 4.97 4.54
C ALA A 3 7.55 6.49 4.36
N GLY A 4 8.25 7.20 5.25
CA GLY A 4 8.44 8.65 5.12
C GLY A 4 9.63 9.08 4.26
N THR A 5 10.52 8.19 3.84
CA THR A 5 11.68 8.56 3.02
C THR A 5 11.41 8.54 1.54
N ALA A 6 10.48 7.72 1.08
CA ALA A 6 10.11 7.66 -0.34
C ALA A 6 9.48 8.97 -0.84
N TYR A 7 8.92 9.76 0.06
CA TYR A 7 8.25 11.03 -0.25
C TYR A 7 9.06 12.27 0.13
N THR A 8 10.18 12.12 0.78
CA THR A 8 11.12 13.21 0.96
C THR A 8 11.91 13.39 -0.34
N GLU A 9 12.33 14.61 -0.63
CA GLU A 9 13.09 14.99 -1.85
C GLU A 9 14.44 14.25 -2.02
N GLY A 10 14.58 13.09 -1.40
CA GLY A 10 15.71 12.21 -1.59
C GLY A 10 15.79 11.68 -3.01
N SER A 11 16.98 11.51 -3.48
CA SER A 11 17.30 11.05 -4.84
C SER A 11 16.61 9.75 -5.27
N ILE A 12 16.18 8.92 -4.31
CA ILE A 12 15.55 7.62 -4.58
C ILE A 12 14.12 7.80 -5.09
N GLY A 13 13.30 8.62 -4.44
CA GLY A 13 11.92 8.85 -4.86
C GLY A 13 11.81 9.44 -6.26
N LYS A 14 12.67 10.40 -6.60
CA LYS A 14 12.73 10.98 -7.95
C LYS A 14 13.25 10.00 -9.00
N LYS A 15 14.15 9.11 -8.64
CA LYS A 15 14.84 8.23 -9.58
C LYS A 15 14.01 7.02 -9.97
N VAL A 16 13.19 6.49 -9.06
CA VAL A 16 12.41 5.27 -9.29
C VAL A 16 11.04 5.58 -9.87
N LEU A 17 10.34 6.59 -9.36
CA LEU A 17 8.96 6.91 -9.77
C LEU A 17 8.80 7.31 -11.24
N HIS A 18 9.87 7.64 -11.94
CA HIS A 18 9.76 8.25 -13.27
C HIS A 18 10.64 7.62 -14.34
N ASN A 19 11.21 6.45 -14.10
CA ASN A 19 12.23 5.91 -14.99
C ASN A 19 11.82 4.64 -15.75
N PHE A 20 10.51 4.41 -15.87
CA PHE A 20 10.01 3.32 -16.69
C PHE A 20 10.14 3.64 -18.18
N ASN A 21 10.73 2.72 -18.94
CA ASN A 21 10.71 2.78 -20.39
C ASN A 21 9.30 2.47 -20.95
N GLU A 22 9.10 2.61 -22.24
CA GLU A 22 7.77 2.46 -22.85
C GLU A 22 7.22 1.02 -22.76
N GLU A 23 8.09 0.01 -22.74
CA GLU A 23 7.65 -1.40 -22.57
C GLU A 23 7.26 -1.67 -21.11
N GLU A 24 8.05 -1.19 -20.16
CA GLU A 24 7.73 -1.27 -18.73
C GLU A 24 6.42 -0.57 -18.38
N LYS A 25 6.17 0.60 -18.96
CA LYS A 25 4.90 1.33 -18.77
C LYS A 25 3.67 0.52 -19.17
N LYS A 26 3.79 -0.38 -20.12
CA LYS A 26 2.68 -1.28 -20.51
C LYS A 26 2.34 -2.30 -19.44
N LEU A 27 3.27 -2.57 -18.52
CA LEU A 27 3.07 -3.51 -17.43
C LEU A 27 2.43 -2.85 -16.20
N LEU A 28 2.47 -1.52 -16.07
CA LEU A 28 1.92 -0.81 -14.91
C LEU A 28 0.44 -1.11 -14.63
N PRO A 29 -0.45 -1.24 -15.63
CA PRO A 29 -1.83 -1.63 -15.36
C PRO A 29 -1.96 -3.01 -14.71
N GLN A 30 -1.04 -3.92 -14.97
CA GLN A 30 -1.02 -5.25 -14.38
C GLN A 30 -0.59 -5.19 -12.91
N VAL A 31 0.41 -4.37 -12.59
CA VAL A 31 0.77 -4.09 -11.19
C VAL A 31 -0.38 -3.40 -10.45
N ALA A 32 -1.05 -2.45 -11.08
CA ALA A 32 -2.23 -1.80 -10.49
C ALA A 32 -3.35 -2.81 -10.19
N LEU A 33 -3.56 -3.79 -11.09
CA LEU A 33 -4.51 -4.87 -10.88
C LEU A 33 -4.11 -5.76 -9.69
N LEU A 34 -2.83 -6.12 -9.58
CA LEU A 34 -2.30 -6.87 -8.44
C LEU A 34 -2.55 -6.13 -7.12
N LEU A 35 -2.15 -4.85 -7.07
CA LEU A 35 -2.31 -4.05 -5.85
C LEU A 35 -3.78 -3.86 -5.47
N SER A 36 -4.68 -3.72 -6.45
CA SER A 36 -6.11 -3.64 -6.18
C SER A 36 -6.69 -4.95 -5.63
N ASP A 37 -6.18 -6.09 -6.09
CA ASP A 37 -6.55 -7.40 -5.56
C ASP A 37 -6.05 -7.57 -4.12
N LEU A 38 -4.79 -7.23 -3.85
CA LEU A 38 -4.21 -7.26 -2.50
C LEU A 38 -4.90 -6.29 -1.53
N ALA A 39 -5.41 -5.18 -2.05
CA ALA A 39 -6.21 -4.22 -1.28
C ALA A 39 -7.66 -4.72 -1.05
N GLU A 40 -8.04 -5.85 -1.61
CA GLU A 40 -9.39 -6.40 -1.48
C GLU A 40 -10.47 -5.36 -1.82
N LEU A 41 -10.29 -4.61 -2.92
CA LEU A 41 -11.23 -3.56 -3.29
C LEU A 41 -12.62 -4.15 -3.57
N PRO A 42 -13.70 -3.53 -3.05
CA PRO A 42 -15.06 -4.08 -3.15
C PRO A 42 -15.55 -4.36 -4.57
N TYR A 43 -14.99 -3.64 -5.54
CA TYR A 43 -15.38 -3.75 -6.96
C TYR A 43 -14.43 -4.65 -7.75
N GLN A 44 -13.36 -5.10 -7.14
CA GLN A 44 -12.38 -5.98 -7.76
C GLN A 44 -12.80 -7.43 -7.57
N LYS A 45 -13.04 -8.13 -8.68
CA LYS A 45 -13.18 -9.58 -8.61
C LYS A 45 -11.83 -10.18 -8.19
N PRO A 46 -11.80 -11.01 -7.13
CA PRO A 46 -10.57 -11.65 -6.70
C PRO A 46 -9.88 -12.39 -7.85
N LEU A 47 -8.58 -12.23 -7.93
CA LEU A 47 -7.76 -12.95 -8.89
C LEU A 47 -7.64 -14.41 -8.47
N ASP A 48 -7.61 -15.31 -9.44
CA ASP A 48 -7.16 -16.68 -9.18
C ASP A 48 -5.66 -16.71 -8.88
N GLU A 49 -5.20 -17.79 -8.27
CA GLU A 49 -3.84 -17.93 -7.79
C GLU A 49 -2.81 -17.86 -8.94
N GLU A 50 -3.07 -18.56 -10.05
CA GLU A 50 -2.19 -18.55 -11.23
C GLU A 50 -1.99 -17.14 -11.78
N LYS A 51 -3.07 -16.37 -11.88
CA LYS A 51 -2.99 -14.99 -12.36
C LYS A 51 -2.26 -14.10 -11.37
N ARG A 52 -2.52 -14.27 -10.08
CA ARG A 52 -1.83 -13.51 -9.04
C ARG A 52 -0.33 -13.77 -9.07
N GLU A 53 0.10 -15.03 -9.18
CA GLU A 53 1.51 -15.38 -9.31
C GLU A 53 2.18 -14.70 -10.51
N LYS A 54 1.54 -14.73 -11.68
CA LYS A 54 2.06 -14.05 -12.87
C LYS A 54 2.21 -12.54 -12.68
N LEU A 55 1.27 -11.92 -11.98
CA LEU A 55 1.36 -10.49 -11.68
C LEU A 55 2.42 -10.19 -10.62
N MET A 56 2.63 -11.10 -9.69
CA MET A 56 3.74 -11.01 -8.73
C MET A 56 5.10 -11.09 -9.43
N ASP A 57 5.26 -11.97 -10.42
CA ASP A 57 6.49 -12.03 -11.23
C ASP A 57 6.79 -10.68 -11.89
N ILE A 58 5.78 -9.99 -12.41
CA ILE A 58 5.94 -8.64 -12.96
C ILE A 58 6.42 -7.66 -11.90
N PHE A 59 5.85 -7.73 -10.70
CA PHE A 59 6.24 -6.87 -9.57
C PHE A 59 7.66 -7.15 -9.10
N TYR A 60 8.06 -8.43 -9.05
CA TYR A 60 9.38 -8.85 -8.59
C TYR A 60 10.46 -8.66 -9.65
N ASP A 61 10.23 -9.19 -10.84
CA ASP A 61 11.28 -9.35 -11.84
C ASP A 61 11.24 -8.31 -12.95
N ASP A 62 10.08 -8.11 -13.58
CA ASP A 62 9.99 -7.25 -14.76
C ASP A 62 10.11 -5.76 -14.44
N LEU A 63 9.49 -5.32 -13.37
CA LEU A 63 9.53 -3.93 -12.93
C LEU A 63 10.39 -3.70 -11.68
N ALA A 64 10.86 -4.78 -11.05
CA ALA A 64 11.70 -4.75 -9.85
C ALA A 64 11.16 -3.81 -8.75
N CYS A 65 9.84 -3.79 -8.56
CA CYS A 65 9.21 -2.96 -7.53
C CYS A 65 9.65 -3.37 -6.13
N ILE A 66 10.01 -4.66 -5.97
CA ILE A 66 10.50 -5.24 -4.72
C ILE A 66 11.84 -4.64 -4.27
N ASP A 67 12.61 -4.06 -5.15
CA ASP A 67 13.88 -3.41 -4.80
C ASP A 67 13.67 -2.23 -3.84
N CYS A 68 12.49 -1.67 -3.80
CA CYS A 68 12.16 -0.55 -2.93
C CYS A 68 10.99 -0.84 -1.99
N HIS A 69 9.96 -1.54 -2.47
CA HIS A 69 8.76 -1.83 -1.71
C HIS A 69 8.80 -3.21 -1.07
N ASP A 70 8.40 -3.28 0.18
CA ASP A 70 8.13 -4.58 0.81
C ASP A 70 6.75 -5.10 0.39
N ILE A 71 6.65 -6.40 0.21
CA ILE A 71 5.41 -7.14 0.07
C ILE A 71 5.57 -8.50 0.75
N ASP A 72 4.61 -8.89 1.58
CA ASP A 72 4.65 -10.13 2.36
C ASP A 72 5.95 -10.34 3.15
N SER A 73 6.53 -9.25 3.67
CA SER A 73 7.78 -9.20 4.42
C SER A 73 9.04 -9.44 3.57
N GLU A 74 8.93 -9.41 2.26
CA GLU A 74 10.06 -9.42 1.33
C GLU A 74 10.26 -8.02 0.75
N GLY A 75 11.52 -7.61 0.54
CA GLY A 75 11.89 -6.34 -0.07
C GLY A 75 13.00 -5.61 0.70
N GLU A 76 13.42 -4.48 0.14
CA GLU A 76 14.52 -3.65 0.69
C GLU A 76 14.06 -2.59 1.70
N GLY A 77 12.75 -2.38 1.87
CA GLY A 77 12.17 -1.50 2.88
C GLY A 77 12.48 -0.01 2.73
N SER A 78 12.92 0.44 1.57
CA SER A 78 13.23 1.86 1.32
C SER A 78 12.01 2.69 0.92
N ALA A 79 10.94 2.04 0.56
CA ALA A 79 9.65 2.61 0.19
C ALA A 79 8.52 2.00 1.05
N PRO A 80 7.28 2.49 0.96
CA PRO A 80 6.18 1.94 1.74
C PRO A 80 5.96 0.44 1.53
N ASP A 81 5.70 -0.28 2.62
CA ASP A 81 5.25 -1.68 2.59
C ASP A 81 3.87 -1.76 1.94
N LEU A 82 3.77 -2.54 0.88
CA LEU A 82 2.55 -2.70 0.08
C LEU A 82 1.72 -3.93 0.49
N THR A 83 2.13 -4.67 1.52
CA THR A 83 1.41 -5.84 2.03
C THR A 83 -0.02 -5.48 2.43
N GLY A 84 -0.99 -5.88 1.63
CA GLY A 84 -2.40 -5.58 1.88
C GLY A 84 -2.72 -4.09 1.95
N TYR A 85 -1.90 -3.24 1.37
CA TYR A 85 -2.06 -1.78 1.40
C TYR A 85 -3.46 -1.37 0.92
N GLY A 86 -4.17 -0.63 1.77
CA GLY A 86 -5.54 -0.20 1.49
C GLY A 86 -6.62 -1.27 1.73
N SER A 87 -6.27 -2.48 2.17
CA SER A 87 -7.27 -3.45 2.60
C SER A 87 -8.02 -2.97 3.85
N ARG A 88 -9.17 -3.58 4.14
CA ARG A 88 -9.95 -3.24 5.33
C ARG A 88 -9.11 -3.35 6.60
N LYS A 89 -8.39 -4.46 6.74
CA LYS A 89 -7.51 -4.69 7.89
C LYS A 89 -6.38 -3.65 7.95
N TRP A 90 -5.73 -3.39 6.83
CA TRP A 90 -4.67 -2.40 6.75
C TRP A 90 -5.15 -1.01 7.19
N MET A 91 -6.33 -0.60 6.73
CA MET A 91 -6.90 0.71 7.09
C MET A 91 -7.28 0.80 8.56
N ILE A 92 -7.84 -0.28 9.12
CA ILE A 92 -8.16 -0.33 10.57
C ILE A 92 -6.87 -0.20 11.38
N ASP A 93 -5.86 -1.00 11.06
CA ASP A 93 -4.58 -0.98 11.77
C ASP A 93 -3.89 0.40 11.66
N PHE A 94 -3.94 1.01 10.48
CA PHE A 94 -3.37 2.33 10.22
C PHE A 94 -4.06 3.44 11.04
N ILE A 95 -5.38 3.47 11.05
CA ILE A 95 -6.14 4.47 11.84
C ILE A 95 -5.96 4.23 13.32
N ASN A 96 -5.86 2.96 13.74
CA ASN A 96 -5.61 2.62 15.13
C ASN A 96 -4.27 3.21 15.63
N ASN A 97 -3.18 3.01 14.87
CA ASN A 97 -1.87 3.50 15.25
C ASN A 97 -0.97 3.80 14.04
N PRO A 98 -1.02 5.01 13.47
CA PRO A 98 -0.17 5.40 12.35
C PRO A 98 1.32 5.50 12.70
N GLU A 99 1.66 5.53 14.00
CA GLU A 99 3.04 5.55 14.50
C GLU A 99 3.68 4.15 14.54
N HIS A 100 2.93 3.10 14.25
CA HIS A 100 3.51 1.77 14.12
C HIS A 100 4.56 1.75 13.01
N GLU A 101 5.66 1.01 13.20
CA GLU A 101 6.80 0.96 12.27
C GLU A 101 6.40 0.59 10.83
N ARG A 102 5.39 -0.23 10.69
CA ARG A 102 4.81 -0.62 9.39
C ARG A 102 4.23 0.57 8.61
N PHE A 103 3.85 1.65 9.28
CA PHE A 103 3.26 2.84 8.68
C PHE A 103 4.24 4.01 8.71
N TYR A 104 3.88 5.08 9.36
CA TYR A 104 4.75 6.25 9.43
C TYR A 104 5.86 6.15 10.49
N GLY A 105 5.68 5.28 11.49
CA GLY A 105 6.63 5.15 12.58
C GLY A 105 6.86 6.47 13.31
N LYS A 106 8.09 6.71 13.70
CA LYS A 106 8.52 7.95 14.38
C LYS A 106 8.41 9.21 13.52
N LYS A 107 8.14 9.06 12.23
CA LYS A 107 7.96 10.20 11.29
C LYS A 107 6.53 10.69 11.23
N ASN A 108 5.61 10.05 11.93
CA ASN A 108 4.25 10.54 12.04
C ASN A 108 4.24 11.85 12.84
N ASP A 109 3.84 12.94 12.19
CA ASP A 109 3.83 14.28 12.75
C ASP A 109 2.42 14.87 12.91
N ARG A 110 1.42 14.27 12.30
CA ARG A 110 0.09 14.88 12.23
C ARG A 110 -1.07 13.96 12.51
N MET A 111 -1.00 12.70 12.12
CA MET A 111 -2.13 11.79 12.26
C MET A 111 -2.22 11.25 13.68
N PRO A 112 -3.31 11.53 14.42
CA PRO A 112 -3.51 10.94 15.74
C PRO A 112 -3.64 9.42 15.68
N ALA A 113 -3.15 8.72 16.70
CA ALA A 113 -3.37 7.30 16.89
C ALA A 113 -4.77 7.06 17.49
N TYR A 114 -5.80 7.13 16.66
CA TYR A 114 -7.19 7.20 17.12
C TYR A 114 -7.60 6.04 18.03
N GLY A 115 -7.17 4.82 17.71
CA GLY A 115 -7.50 3.66 18.54
C GLY A 115 -6.58 3.54 19.75
N ARG A 116 -5.26 3.61 19.56
CA ARG A 116 -4.28 3.51 20.65
C ARG A 116 -4.55 4.55 21.74
N ASP A 117 -4.84 5.77 21.34
CA ASP A 117 -5.07 6.89 22.27
C ASP A 117 -6.53 6.99 22.73
N LYS A 118 -7.34 5.97 22.43
CA LYS A 118 -8.75 5.86 22.82
C LYS A 118 -9.62 7.04 22.42
N LYS A 119 -9.32 7.66 21.28
CA LYS A 119 -10.15 8.72 20.68
C LYS A 119 -11.35 8.16 19.93
N LEU A 120 -11.19 6.98 19.35
CA LEU A 120 -12.24 6.18 18.73
C LEU A 120 -12.17 4.75 19.26
N SER A 121 -13.32 4.11 19.42
CA SER A 121 -13.38 2.67 19.70
C SER A 121 -13.04 1.85 18.44
N THR A 122 -12.77 0.56 18.61
CA THR A 122 -12.55 -0.35 17.49
C THR A 122 -13.75 -0.35 16.54
N GLU A 123 -14.96 -0.40 17.06
CA GLU A 123 -16.22 -0.38 16.30
C GLU A 123 -16.38 0.92 15.50
N GLU A 124 -16.03 2.06 16.08
CA GLU A 124 -16.06 3.34 15.38
C GLU A 124 -15.05 3.41 14.24
N ILE A 125 -13.84 2.89 14.45
CA ILE A 125 -12.83 2.79 13.38
C ILE A 125 -13.33 1.88 12.25
N GLU A 126 -13.91 0.73 12.58
CA GLU A 126 -14.47 -0.19 11.59
C GLU A 126 -15.58 0.48 10.76
N ILE A 127 -16.47 1.22 11.39
CA ILE A 127 -17.52 1.98 10.69
C ILE A 127 -16.93 3.00 9.73
N VAL A 128 -15.92 3.74 10.17
CA VAL A 128 -15.23 4.74 9.32
C VAL A 128 -14.57 4.05 8.12
N VAL A 129 -13.87 2.96 8.34
CA VAL A 129 -13.20 2.21 7.26
C VAL A 129 -14.23 1.64 6.28
N ASP A 130 -15.30 1.04 6.76
CA ASP A 130 -16.35 0.49 5.91
C ASP A 130 -17.02 1.60 5.08
N TRP A 131 -17.23 2.78 5.66
CA TRP A 131 -17.73 3.93 4.92
C TRP A 131 -16.75 4.38 3.82
N ILE A 132 -15.46 4.55 4.14
CA ILE A 132 -14.44 4.96 3.16
C ILE A 132 -14.38 3.97 1.99
N ARG A 133 -14.43 2.67 2.29
CA ARG A 133 -14.36 1.61 1.27
C ARG A 133 -15.65 1.46 0.46
N SER A 134 -16.76 1.99 0.94
CA SER A 134 -18.05 1.98 0.24
C SER A 134 -18.22 3.14 -0.73
N VAL A 135 -17.44 4.21 -0.60
CA VAL A 135 -17.51 5.37 -1.48
C VAL A 135 -16.97 4.97 -2.86
N PRO A 136 -17.79 5.06 -3.93
CA PRO A 136 -17.30 4.78 -5.27
C PRO A 136 -16.12 5.70 -5.60
N ALA A 137 -15.09 5.14 -6.23
CA ALA A 137 -14.08 5.96 -6.87
C ALA A 137 -14.79 6.90 -7.84
N ASP A 138 -14.47 8.17 -7.78
CA ASP A 138 -15.16 9.21 -8.54
C ASP A 138 -15.29 8.85 -10.01
N LYS A 139 -16.48 9.10 -10.46
CA LYS A 139 -16.86 8.97 -11.85
C LYS A 139 -16.12 9.96 -12.72
#